data_ab964840e619798b00287f42d63691ae
#
_entry.id   ab964840e619798b00287f42d63691ae
#
_cell.length_a   1.000
_cell.length_b   1.000
_cell.length_c   1.000
_cell.angle_alpha   90.00
_cell.angle_beta   90.00
_cell.angle_gamma   90.00
#
_symmetry.space_group_name_H-M   'P 1'
#
loop_
_entity.id
_entity.type
_entity.pdbx_description
1 polymer ?
#
loop_
_entity_poly.entity_id
_entity_poly.type
_entity_poly.pdbx_seq_one_letter_code
_entity_poly.pdbx_strand_id
1 'polypeptide(L)'
;MKQFVMSNIWDAPKHVSDIVERTGLDCISCAPLKFRQPWNILRGNIVKNNVCVAGDALHPMTPDIGQGGCSALEDSIILARCLAETLLGKQTCNDKEKDEDYVRLEKGLGKYSRERRWRSFSLISTAYVVGLLQESDSKVSFLRKNFLFQILAGIFGRMADFDCGKLTVS
;
A
#
# COMPACT_ATOMS: atom_id res chain seq x y z
N MET A 1 -23.76 -14.95 6.70
CA MET A 1 -22.93 -14.14 5.78
C MET A 1 -23.52 -14.10 4.37
N LYS A 2 -23.69 -15.22 3.66
CA LYS A 2 -24.27 -15.25 2.30
C LYS A 2 -25.61 -14.52 2.19
N GLN A 3 -26.54 -14.76 3.13
CA GLN A 3 -27.81 -14.04 3.20
C GLN A 3 -27.65 -12.53 3.38
N PHE A 4 -26.69 -12.10 4.21
CA PHE A 4 -26.37 -10.69 4.39
C PHE A 4 -25.84 -10.05 3.09
N VAL A 5 -24.96 -10.75 2.35
CA VAL A 5 -24.50 -10.26 1.06
C VAL A 5 -25.67 -10.15 0.08
N MET A 6 -26.49 -11.21 -0.02
CA MET A 6 -27.66 -11.22 -0.93
C MET A 6 -28.67 -10.10 -0.63
N SER A 7 -28.89 -9.78 0.65
CA SER A 7 -29.78 -8.65 1.04
C SER A 7 -29.23 -7.27 0.70
N ASN A 8 -27.91 -7.13 0.54
CA ASN A 8 -27.27 -5.87 0.18
C ASN A 8 -26.97 -5.69 -1.31
N ILE A 9 -27.12 -6.74 -2.12
CA ILE A 9 -26.91 -6.69 -3.58
C ILE A 9 -28.22 -6.80 -4.36
N TRP A 10 -29.33 -6.40 -3.76
CA TRP A 10 -30.67 -6.49 -4.38
C TRP A 10 -30.76 -5.69 -5.69
N ASP A 11 -29.97 -4.63 -5.84
CA ASP A 11 -29.89 -3.75 -7.01
C ASP A 11 -28.77 -4.17 -8.00
N ALA A 12 -28.04 -5.24 -7.70
CA ALA A 12 -26.97 -5.71 -8.55
C ALA A 12 -27.49 -6.47 -9.78
N PRO A 13 -26.77 -6.43 -10.92
CA PRO A 13 -27.11 -7.23 -12.09
C PRO A 13 -27.26 -8.72 -11.75
N LYS A 14 -28.23 -9.40 -12.39
CA LYS A 14 -28.55 -10.78 -12.07
C LYS A 14 -27.37 -11.74 -12.07
N HIS A 15 -26.39 -11.56 -12.97
CA HIS A 15 -25.19 -12.40 -13.01
C HIS A 15 -24.35 -12.30 -11.73
N VAL A 16 -24.35 -11.16 -11.02
CA VAL A 16 -23.65 -10.98 -9.75
C VAL A 16 -24.36 -11.78 -8.65
N SER A 17 -25.68 -11.68 -8.56
CA SER A 17 -26.49 -12.44 -7.62
C SER A 17 -26.33 -13.95 -7.84
N ASP A 18 -26.34 -14.39 -9.11
CA ASP A 18 -26.15 -15.80 -9.48
C ASP A 18 -24.76 -16.32 -9.03
N ILE A 19 -23.70 -15.52 -9.13
CA ILE A 19 -22.36 -15.90 -8.65
C ILE A 19 -22.38 -16.09 -7.14
N VAL A 20 -22.93 -15.14 -6.39
CA VAL A 20 -23.01 -15.24 -4.91
C VAL A 20 -23.85 -16.44 -4.51
N GLU A 21 -24.94 -16.69 -5.22
CA GLU A 21 -25.86 -17.81 -4.94
C GLU A 21 -25.20 -19.18 -5.15
N ARG A 22 -24.36 -19.33 -6.17
CA ARG A 22 -23.61 -20.55 -6.48
C ARG A 22 -22.36 -20.74 -5.63
N THR A 23 -21.87 -19.69 -4.94
CA THR A 23 -20.68 -19.80 -4.09
C THR A 23 -20.96 -20.67 -2.86
N GLY A 24 -20.16 -21.69 -2.65
CA GLY A 24 -20.22 -22.56 -1.46
C GLY A 24 -19.94 -21.77 -0.18
N LEU A 25 -20.53 -22.17 0.94
CA LEU A 25 -20.34 -21.48 2.22
C LEU A 25 -18.89 -21.54 2.73
N ASP A 26 -18.19 -22.60 2.40
CA ASP A 26 -16.77 -22.85 2.67
C ASP A 26 -15.83 -21.94 1.86
N CYS A 27 -16.31 -21.42 0.73
CA CYS A 27 -15.58 -20.49 -0.13
C CYS A 27 -15.80 -19.01 0.25
N ILE A 28 -16.62 -18.74 1.27
CA ILE A 28 -16.90 -17.37 1.73
C ILE A 28 -16.10 -17.09 2.99
N SER A 29 -15.14 -16.18 2.90
CA SER A 29 -14.40 -15.67 4.05
C SER A 29 -14.77 -14.22 4.34
N CYS A 30 -14.73 -13.82 5.61
CA CYS A 30 -14.94 -12.46 6.05
C CYS A 30 -13.81 -12.07 6.99
N ALA A 31 -13.18 -10.97 6.69
CA ALA A 31 -12.18 -10.37 7.55
C ALA A 31 -12.48 -8.87 7.72
N PRO A 32 -12.27 -8.30 8.91
CA PRO A 32 -12.40 -6.87 9.10
C PRO A 32 -11.36 -6.14 8.25
N LEU A 33 -11.77 -5.08 7.57
CA LEU A 33 -10.83 -4.17 6.93
C LEU A 33 -9.99 -3.49 8.00
N LYS A 34 -8.68 -3.61 7.88
CA LYS A 34 -7.73 -2.98 8.80
C LYS A 34 -6.98 -1.90 8.05
N PHE A 35 -6.77 -0.77 8.70
CA PHE A 35 -5.90 0.28 8.19
C PHE A 35 -4.94 0.73 9.29
N ARG A 36 -3.82 1.30 8.88
CA ARG A 36 -2.85 1.88 9.78
C ARG A 36 -3.11 3.39 9.89
N GLN A 37 -3.07 3.92 11.11
CA GLN A 37 -3.13 5.36 11.27
C GLN A 37 -1.88 6.00 10.65
N PRO A 38 -2.03 7.08 9.84
CA PRO A 38 -0.91 7.70 9.12
C PRO A 38 0.27 8.07 10.03
N TRP A 39 -0.01 8.62 11.20
CA TRP A 39 1.01 9.03 12.18
C TRP A 39 1.89 7.90 12.69
N ASN A 40 1.39 6.67 12.67
CA ASN A 40 2.16 5.49 13.09
C ASN A 40 3.29 5.16 12.10
N ILE A 41 3.17 5.56 10.83
CA ILE A 41 4.25 5.41 9.84
C ILE A 41 5.38 6.41 10.09
N LEU A 42 5.03 7.64 10.46
CA LEU A 42 6.04 8.67 10.73
C LEU A 42 6.87 8.36 11.97
N ARG A 43 6.25 7.78 13.00
CA ARG A 43 6.88 7.47 14.30
C ARG A 43 7.43 6.04 14.37
N GLY A 44 6.88 5.13 13.57
CA GLY A 44 7.22 3.71 13.60
C GLY A 44 8.52 3.38 12.87
N ASN A 45 9.11 2.25 13.23
CA ASN A 45 10.24 1.70 12.53
C ASN A 45 9.77 0.88 11.33
N ILE A 46 10.21 1.24 10.13
CA ILE A 46 10.02 0.47 8.91
C ILE A 46 11.10 -0.61 8.79
N VAL A 47 12.27 -0.30 9.35
CA VAL A 47 13.43 -1.16 9.38
C VAL A 47 13.94 -1.24 10.80
N LYS A 48 14.33 -2.44 11.22
CA LYS A 48 15.04 -2.68 12.48
C LYS A 48 16.09 -3.75 12.24
N ASN A 49 17.35 -3.41 12.42
CA ASN A 49 18.47 -4.26 12.04
C ASN A 49 18.34 -4.65 10.55
N ASN A 50 18.38 -5.95 10.23
CA ASN A 50 18.26 -6.47 8.87
C ASN A 50 16.84 -6.95 8.51
N VAL A 51 15.83 -6.46 9.21
CA VAL A 51 14.42 -6.77 8.94
C VAL A 51 13.70 -5.51 8.51
N CYS A 52 12.97 -5.59 7.40
CA CYS A 52 12.08 -4.52 6.94
C CYS A 52 10.66 -5.05 6.76
N VAL A 53 9.70 -4.12 6.72
CA VAL A 53 8.31 -4.39 6.38
C VAL A 53 7.97 -3.71 5.05
N ALA A 54 7.14 -4.38 4.24
CA ALA A 54 6.70 -3.92 2.94
C ALA A 54 5.22 -4.28 2.70
N GLY A 55 4.59 -3.71 1.68
CA GLY A 55 3.21 -3.98 1.33
C GLY A 55 2.25 -3.68 2.48
N ASP A 56 1.22 -4.51 2.63
CA ASP A 56 0.19 -4.34 3.66
C ASP A 56 0.74 -4.41 5.10
N ALA A 57 1.89 -5.03 5.32
CA ALA A 57 2.56 -5.00 6.62
C ALA A 57 3.09 -3.60 6.97
N LEU A 58 3.43 -2.80 5.96
CA LEU A 58 3.88 -1.42 6.11
C LEU A 58 2.70 -0.44 6.06
N HIS A 59 1.88 -0.52 5.01
CA HIS A 59 0.87 0.48 4.70
C HIS A 59 -0.52 -0.13 4.43
N PRO A 60 -1.10 -0.92 5.39
CA PRO A 60 -2.46 -1.39 5.24
C PRO A 60 -3.39 -0.18 5.15
N MET A 61 -4.16 -0.11 4.09
CA MET A 61 -5.07 0.99 3.80
C MET A 61 -6.44 0.46 3.36
N THR A 62 -7.46 1.29 3.49
CA THR A 62 -8.77 0.97 2.96
C THR A 62 -8.75 0.97 1.43
N PRO A 63 -9.63 0.19 0.76
CA PRO A 63 -9.62 0.04 -0.70
C PRO A 63 -10.10 1.27 -1.47
N ASP A 64 -10.47 2.34 -0.77
CA ASP A 64 -11.13 3.53 -1.32
C ASP A 64 -10.38 4.22 -2.47
N ILE A 65 -9.07 4.10 -2.50
CA ILE A 65 -8.23 4.69 -3.57
C ILE A 65 -7.65 3.65 -4.54
N GLY A 66 -7.84 2.35 -4.29
CA GLY A 66 -7.35 1.27 -5.14
C GLY A 66 -5.83 1.17 -5.29
N GLN A 67 -5.04 1.78 -4.39
CA GLN A 67 -3.58 1.90 -4.53
C GLN A 67 -2.77 0.90 -3.68
N GLY A 68 -3.40 0.06 -2.86
CA GLY A 68 -2.68 -0.87 -1.98
C GLY A 68 -1.75 -1.82 -2.73
N GLY A 69 -2.27 -2.50 -3.74
CA GLY A 69 -1.48 -3.42 -4.57
C GLY A 69 -0.36 -2.72 -5.35
N CYS A 70 -0.67 -1.56 -5.95
CA CYS A 70 0.33 -0.75 -6.66
C CYS A 70 1.47 -0.32 -5.73
N SER A 71 1.14 0.13 -4.52
CA SER A 71 2.14 0.50 -3.52
C SER A 71 3.01 -0.68 -3.07
N ALA A 72 2.46 -1.88 -2.99
CA ALA A 72 3.24 -3.09 -2.69
C ALA A 72 4.22 -3.45 -3.83
N LEU A 73 3.83 -3.25 -5.09
CA LEU A 73 4.73 -3.39 -6.24
C LEU A 73 5.83 -2.33 -6.23
N GLU A 74 5.49 -1.06 -5.94
CA GLU A 74 6.47 0.01 -5.74
C GLU A 74 7.50 -0.37 -4.67
N ASP A 75 7.04 -0.91 -3.51
CA ASP A 75 7.92 -1.36 -2.43
C ASP A 75 8.93 -2.40 -2.95
N SER A 76 8.47 -3.37 -3.72
CA SER A 76 9.32 -4.44 -4.24
C SER A 76 10.43 -3.91 -5.15
N ILE A 77 10.09 -2.98 -6.04
CA ILE A 77 11.06 -2.38 -6.98
C ILE A 77 12.07 -1.51 -6.21
N ILE A 78 11.61 -0.66 -5.30
CA ILE A 78 12.47 0.24 -4.54
C ILE A 78 13.37 -0.54 -3.59
N LEU A 79 12.84 -1.58 -2.93
CA LEU A 79 13.63 -2.44 -2.06
C LEU A 79 14.74 -3.14 -2.85
N ALA A 80 14.40 -3.74 -3.98
CA ALA A 80 15.37 -4.39 -4.86
C ALA A 80 16.46 -3.42 -5.33
N ARG A 81 16.07 -2.20 -5.75
CA ARG A 81 17.00 -1.16 -6.16
C ARG A 81 17.93 -0.72 -5.02
N CYS A 82 17.38 -0.43 -3.84
CA CYS A 82 18.16 0.00 -2.69
C CYS A 82 19.16 -1.08 -2.22
N LEU A 83 18.78 -2.34 -2.30
CA LEU A 83 19.65 -3.46 -1.98
C LEU A 83 20.72 -3.67 -3.06
N ALA A 84 20.36 -3.65 -4.34
CA ALA A 84 21.29 -3.78 -5.44
C ALA A 84 22.40 -2.72 -5.40
N GLU A 85 22.02 -1.44 -5.20
CA GLU A 85 22.97 -0.33 -5.10
C GLU A 85 23.99 -0.48 -3.95
N THR A 86 23.60 -1.15 -2.87
CA THR A 86 24.47 -1.29 -1.71
C THR A 86 25.23 -2.60 -1.66
N LEU A 87 24.68 -3.69 -2.21
CA LEU A 87 25.28 -5.02 -2.18
C LEU A 87 26.14 -5.30 -3.41
N LEU A 88 25.78 -4.79 -4.60
CA LEU A 88 26.53 -5.01 -5.84
C LEU A 88 27.69 -4.02 -6.04
N GLY A 89 27.85 -3.02 -5.18
CA GLY A 89 29.00 -2.11 -5.21
C GLY A 89 30.30 -2.84 -4.81
N LYS A 90 31.29 -2.83 -5.73
CA LYS A 90 32.65 -3.40 -5.68
C LYS A 90 32.92 -4.40 -4.55
N GLN A 91 32.95 -5.67 -4.91
CA GLN A 91 33.49 -6.76 -4.08
C GLN A 91 35.02 -6.61 -3.98
N THR A 92 35.53 -6.34 -2.81
CA THR A 92 36.94 -6.62 -2.44
C THR A 92 36.92 -7.89 -1.60
N CYS A 93 37.47 -8.97 -2.15
CA CYS A 93 37.53 -10.26 -1.48
C CYS A 93 38.52 -10.21 -0.30
N ASN A 94 37.98 -10.13 0.93
CA ASN A 94 38.77 -10.31 2.16
C ASN A 94 37.87 -10.90 3.26
N ASP A 95 38.42 -11.69 4.17
CA ASP A 95 37.73 -12.42 5.26
C ASP A 95 36.98 -11.56 6.29
N LYS A 96 36.97 -10.24 6.17
CA LYS A 96 36.13 -9.31 6.95
C LYS A 96 34.73 -9.11 6.35
N GLU A 97 34.38 -9.87 5.37
CA GLU A 97 33.25 -9.69 4.45
C GLU A 97 31.87 -9.72 5.14
N LYS A 98 31.71 -10.54 6.17
CA LYS A 98 30.38 -10.72 6.81
C LYS A 98 29.89 -9.49 7.56
N ASP A 99 30.78 -8.80 8.26
CA ASP A 99 30.41 -7.57 9.01
C ASP A 99 30.14 -6.41 8.02
N GLU A 100 30.89 -6.35 6.92
CA GLU A 100 30.69 -5.34 5.89
C GLU A 100 29.37 -5.54 5.13
N ASP A 101 28.99 -6.77 4.81
CA ASP A 101 27.72 -7.08 4.15
C ASP A 101 26.51 -6.74 5.04
N TYR A 102 26.65 -6.95 6.36
CA TYR A 102 25.65 -6.54 7.32
C TYR A 102 25.44 -5.03 7.32
N VAL A 103 26.50 -4.25 7.34
CA VAL A 103 26.46 -2.79 7.28
C VAL A 103 25.90 -2.30 5.94
N ARG A 104 26.25 -2.95 4.82
CA ARG A 104 25.71 -2.63 3.49
C ARG A 104 24.22 -2.89 3.43
N LEU A 105 23.77 -4.04 3.93
CA LEU A 105 22.36 -4.40 3.99
C LEU A 105 21.57 -3.38 4.83
N GLU A 106 22.05 -3.05 6.03
CA GLU A 106 21.41 -2.05 6.88
C GLU A 106 21.31 -0.68 6.17
N LYS A 107 22.35 -0.27 5.46
CA LYS A 107 22.36 0.96 4.68
C LYS A 107 21.30 0.93 3.55
N GLY A 108 21.19 -0.18 2.83
CA GLY A 108 20.19 -0.39 1.76
C GLY A 108 18.77 -0.33 2.31
N LEU A 109 18.51 -1.04 3.40
CA LEU A 109 17.21 -1.03 4.09
C LEU A 109 16.88 0.36 4.65
N GLY A 110 17.87 1.07 5.18
CA GLY A 110 17.72 2.45 5.64
C GLY A 110 17.33 3.41 4.51
N LYS A 111 17.87 3.22 3.30
CA LYS A 111 17.50 3.98 2.11
C LYS A 111 16.05 3.69 1.71
N TYR A 112 15.67 2.41 1.61
CA TYR A 112 14.30 1.98 1.38
C TYR A 112 13.31 2.63 2.37
N SER A 113 13.61 2.58 3.66
CA SER A 113 12.76 3.16 4.71
C SER A 113 12.53 4.66 4.51
N ARG A 114 13.56 5.42 4.15
CA ARG A 114 13.44 6.88 3.92
C ARG A 114 12.57 7.18 2.70
N GLU A 115 12.76 6.47 1.59
CA GLU A 115 11.99 6.67 0.36
C GLU A 115 10.52 6.28 0.53
N ARG A 116 10.24 5.18 1.25
CA ARG A 116 8.86 4.68 1.40
C ARG A 116 8.05 5.38 2.47
N ARG A 117 8.69 5.98 3.49
CA ARG A 117 7.99 6.59 4.63
C ARG A 117 6.96 7.64 4.23
N TRP A 118 7.39 8.62 3.45
CA TRP A 118 6.51 9.72 3.02
C TRP A 118 5.47 9.26 2.00
N ARG A 119 5.87 8.38 1.11
CA ARG A 119 4.96 7.79 0.13
C ARG A 119 3.83 7.02 0.80
N SER A 120 4.15 6.12 1.71
CA SER A 120 3.17 5.34 2.47
C SER A 120 2.28 6.22 3.35
N PHE A 121 2.87 7.23 4.01
CA PHE A 121 2.08 8.21 4.77
C PHE A 121 1.06 8.94 3.91
N SER A 122 1.47 9.42 2.73
CA SER A 122 0.59 10.12 1.81
C SER A 122 -0.57 9.24 1.32
N LEU A 123 -0.27 8.00 0.92
CA LEU A 123 -1.28 7.06 0.43
C LEU A 123 -2.31 6.70 1.51
N ILE A 124 -1.86 6.34 2.72
CA ILE A 124 -2.75 6.01 3.83
C ILE A 124 -3.59 7.22 4.23
N SER A 125 -2.99 8.42 4.30
CA SER A 125 -3.71 9.64 4.64
C SER A 125 -4.81 9.94 3.62
N THR A 126 -4.51 9.77 2.33
CA THR A 126 -5.48 9.99 1.26
C THR A 126 -6.60 8.96 1.32
N ALA A 127 -6.28 7.67 1.48
CA ALA A 127 -7.28 6.61 1.64
C ALA A 127 -8.19 6.90 2.84
N TYR A 128 -7.62 7.29 3.98
CA TYR A 128 -8.37 7.64 5.18
C TYR A 128 -9.34 8.81 4.96
N VAL A 129 -8.87 9.89 4.34
CA VAL A 129 -9.72 11.05 4.04
C VAL A 129 -10.84 10.67 3.08
N VAL A 130 -10.55 9.90 2.05
CA VAL A 130 -11.57 9.43 1.08
C VAL A 130 -12.61 8.56 1.77
N GLY A 131 -12.21 7.60 2.61
CA GLY A 131 -13.10 6.76 3.39
C GLY A 131 -14.02 7.59 4.29
N LEU A 132 -13.50 8.56 5.03
CA LEU A 132 -14.32 9.47 5.85
C LEU A 132 -15.34 10.26 5.03
N LEU A 133 -14.98 10.69 3.83
CA LEU A 133 -15.88 11.42 2.94
C LEU A 133 -16.96 10.51 2.36
N GLN A 134 -16.68 9.22 2.18
CA GLN A 134 -17.67 8.24 1.70
C GLN A 134 -18.66 7.84 2.77
N GLU A 135 -18.24 7.70 4.02
CA GLU A 135 -19.08 7.33 5.16
C GLU A 135 -19.98 8.45 5.65
N SER A 136 -19.72 9.70 5.28
CA SER A 136 -20.49 10.87 5.76
C SER A 136 -21.85 10.98 5.08
N ASP A 137 -22.93 10.64 5.79
CA ASP A 137 -24.34 10.67 5.33
C ASP A 137 -24.95 12.08 5.20
N SER A 138 -24.22 13.13 5.52
CA SER A 138 -24.82 14.44 5.70
C SER A 138 -24.50 15.40 4.52
N LYS A 139 -25.01 16.63 4.60
CA LYS A 139 -24.95 17.76 3.64
C LYS A 139 -23.62 17.96 2.86
N VAL A 140 -22.55 17.30 3.28
CA VAL A 140 -21.28 17.16 2.58
C VAL A 140 -21.42 16.38 1.26
N SER A 141 -22.51 15.62 1.07
CA SER A 141 -22.75 14.80 -0.11
C SER A 141 -22.82 15.62 -1.41
N PHE A 142 -23.29 16.86 -1.36
CA PHE A 142 -23.37 17.74 -2.55
C PHE A 142 -22.00 18.31 -2.95
N LEU A 143 -21.20 18.74 -1.98
CA LEU A 143 -19.82 19.19 -2.19
C LEU A 143 -18.92 18.03 -2.64
N ARG A 144 -19.19 16.82 -2.14
CA ARG A 144 -18.50 15.57 -2.49
C ARG A 144 -18.65 15.21 -3.96
N LYS A 145 -19.86 15.32 -4.52
CA LYS A 145 -20.13 14.86 -5.91
C LYS A 145 -19.52 15.73 -6.99
N ASN A 146 -19.39 17.03 -6.80
CA ASN A 146 -19.01 17.92 -7.91
C ASN A 146 -17.62 18.55 -7.79
N PHE A 147 -17.14 18.86 -6.62
CA PHE A 147 -15.88 19.60 -6.44
C PHE A 147 -14.75 18.73 -5.91
N LEU A 148 -15.03 17.97 -4.84
CA LEU A 148 -14.00 17.13 -4.22
C LEU A 148 -13.55 15.99 -5.14
N PHE A 149 -14.47 15.39 -5.90
CA PHE A 149 -14.12 14.29 -6.81
C PHE A 149 -13.16 14.73 -7.91
N GLN A 150 -13.30 15.94 -8.43
CA GLN A 150 -12.38 16.48 -9.46
C GLN A 150 -10.99 16.77 -8.88
N ILE A 151 -10.94 17.34 -7.66
CA ILE A 151 -9.66 17.58 -6.97
C ILE A 151 -8.98 16.24 -6.62
N LEU A 152 -9.75 15.29 -6.10
CA LEU A 152 -9.26 13.96 -5.77
C LEU A 152 -8.80 13.19 -7.01
N ALA A 153 -9.52 13.28 -8.13
CA ALA A 153 -9.10 12.65 -9.38
C ALA A 153 -7.74 13.18 -9.88
N GLY A 154 -7.49 14.48 -9.74
CA GLY A 154 -6.18 15.07 -10.05
C GLY A 154 -5.07 14.61 -9.09
N ILE A 155 -5.39 14.43 -7.82
CA ILE A 155 -4.45 13.88 -6.82
C ILE A 155 -4.19 12.40 -7.11
N PHE A 156 -5.23 11.61 -7.44
CA PHE A 156 -5.10 10.18 -7.76
C PHE A 156 -4.27 9.95 -9.01
N GLY A 157 -4.44 10.77 -10.07
CA GLY A 157 -3.62 10.69 -11.27
C GLY A 157 -2.13 10.86 -10.95
N ARG A 158 -1.77 11.85 -10.12
CA ARG A 158 -0.39 12.07 -9.68
C ARG A 158 0.12 10.99 -8.73
N MET A 159 -0.76 10.38 -7.94
CA MET A 159 -0.39 9.29 -7.05
C MET A 159 -0.16 7.97 -7.80
N ALA A 160 -0.84 7.77 -8.93
CA ALA A 160 -0.67 6.59 -9.76
C ALA A 160 0.63 6.62 -10.59
N ASP A 161 1.15 7.82 -10.89
CA ASP A 161 2.37 8.04 -11.69
C ASP A 161 3.59 8.23 -10.77
N PHE A 162 3.94 7.16 -10.03
CA PHE A 162 5.10 7.18 -9.14
C PHE A 162 6.30 6.53 -9.81
N ASP A 163 7.37 7.31 -10.00
CA ASP A 163 8.64 6.81 -10.54
C ASP A 163 9.45 6.05 -9.46
N CYS A 164 9.52 4.74 -9.60
CA CYS A 164 10.33 3.89 -8.74
C CYS A 164 11.84 3.98 -9.02
N GLY A 165 12.25 4.72 -10.06
CA GLY A 165 13.61 4.75 -10.55
C GLY A 165 13.98 3.48 -11.34
N LYS A 166 15.18 3.49 -11.94
CA LYS A 166 15.69 2.36 -12.72
C LYS A 166 16.55 1.43 -11.87
N LEU A 167 16.39 0.13 -12.07
CA LEU A 167 17.33 -0.87 -11.61
C LEU A 167 18.58 -0.77 -12.52
N THR A 168 19.63 -0.13 -12.04
CA THR A 168 20.95 -0.15 -12.71
C THR A 168 21.75 -1.30 -12.13
N VAL A 169 21.74 -2.44 -12.84
CA VAL A 169 22.70 -3.54 -12.62
C VAL A 169 23.82 -3.27 -13.58
N SER A 170 24.91 -2.70 -13.11
CA SER A 170 26.16 -2.54 -13.87
C SER A 170 27.15 -3.61 -13.48
#